data_ffbd9cedcaf8faca2211d29948fd3f75
#
_entry.id   ffbd9cedcaf8faca2211d29948fd3f75
#
_cell.length_a   1.000
_cell.length_b   1.000
_cell.length_c   1.000
_cell.angle_alpha   90.00
_cell.angle_beta   90.00
_cell.angle_gamma   90.00
#
_symmetry.space_group_name_H-M   'P 1'
#
loop_
_entity.id
_entity.type
_entity.pdbx_description
1 polymer ?
#
loop_
_entity_poly.entity_id
_entity_poly.type
_entity_poly.pdbx_seq_one_letter_code
_entity_poly.pdbx_strand_id
1 'polypeptide(L)'
;GNGKIIQELEGIFRGAGWNVIKVIWGSYWDQLLAKDKTGLLIKRMGEAVDGEYQAFKAKGGKYVRDNFFGKYPELLDLVSQMTDKDIWKLNRGGHDPHKVYAAYYSAMQNKGTPTVILAKTIKGYGMGKSGESINTTHQQKKLGEEDLLYYRDRFDVPLTNKQVSNIEYYKPSENSPEIKYLKECRIKLGGNLPERSSFAKVIKTPAIDIFDKMKESTGDKEMSTTMILVRMLTNLLRDKNVAPRLVPIIPDEARTFGMEGFFQKIGIYAHEGQKYEPVDSEQLSSYREDIKGQVLEEGITEAGAMSSWIAAGTSYSNHDISMIPIYLFYSMFGFQRTGDFAWAAGDNQTRGFLIGATAGRTTLAGEGLQHADGHSHIMSSVIPNCKSYDPTFGYELATIFRDGLYRMYEKQENIFYYITTMNENYPHPAMPKDKSVEDGILKGMYLYKEFNNYKKTKIQLLGSGTILREMLKAAEILQNEYKIDSSVWSVTSFSELRKEAIEVERYNL
;
A
#
# COMPACT_ATOMS: atom_id res chain seq x y z
N GLY A 1 0.08 18.51 -24.17
CA GLY A 1 0.85 19.61 -23.62
C GLY A 1 2.20 19.78 -24.30
N ASN A 2 3.00 20.72 -23.81
CA ASN A 2 4.35 21.00 -24.33
C ASN A 2 5.43 20.01 -23.86
N GLY A 3 5.09 19.14 -22.91
CA GLY A 3 6.00 18.13 -22.37
C GLY A 3 6.22 16.94 -23.29
N LYS A 4 7.15 16.09 -22.86
CA LYS A 4 7.49 14.79 -23.44
C LYS A 4 7.63 13.77 -22.33
N ILE A 5 6.50 13.42 -21.73
CA ILE A 5 6.42 12.61 -20.50
C ILE A 5 7.18 11.28 -20.57
N ILE A 6 7.23 10.65 -21.75
CA ILE A 6 7.92 9.35 -21.89
C ILE A 6 9.44 9.49 -21.71
N GLN A 7 10.03 10.64 -22.05
CA GLN A 7 11.45 10.90 -21.85
C GLN A 7 11.75 11.22 -20.39
N GLU A 8 10.86 11.93 -19.72
CA GLU A 8 10.96 12.22 -18.28
C GLU A 8 10.89 10.91 -17.47
N LEU A 9 9.89 10.06 -17.76
CA LEU A 9 9.77 8.74 -17.14
C LEU A 9 10.97 7.84 -17.40
N GLU A 10 11.51 7.82 -18.63
CA GLU A 10 12.74 7.09 -18.93
C GLU A 10 13.89 7.53 -18.02
N GLY A 11 14.07 8.86 -17.87
CA GLY A 11 15.13 9.41 -17.02
C GLY A 11 14.97 9.00 -15.54
N ILE A 12 13.75 9.04 -15.02
CA ILE A 12 13.44 8.64 -13.63
C ILE A 12 13.77 7.16 -13.40
N PHE A 13 13.26 6.27 -14.24
CA PHE A 13 13.48 4.83 -14.07
C PHE A 13 14.95 4.43 -14.27
N ARG A 14 15.63 5.00 -15.28
CA ARG A 14 17.07 4.76 -15.48
C ARG A 14 17.90 5.26 -14.30
N GLY A 15 17.56 6.44 -13.76
CA GLY A 15 18.23 7.00 -12.59
C GLY A 15 18.07 6.11 -11.34
N ALA A 16 16.98 5.36 -11.25
CA ALA A 16 16.72 4.37 -10.19
C ALA A 16 17.29 2.97 -10.51
N GLY A 17 18.10 2.80 -11.56
CA GLY A 17 18.74 1.53 -11.91
C GLY A 17 17.86 0.52 -12.64
N TRP A 18 16.66 0.91 -13.13
CA TRP A 18 15.79 0.03 -13.89
C TRP A 18 16.26 -0.15 -15.35
N ASN A 19 16.06 -1.34 -15.89
CA ASN A 19 16.08 -1.55 -17.33
C ASN A 19 14.84 -0.92 -17.97
N VAL A 20 15.00 -0.06 -18.97
CA VAL A 20 13.90 0.67 -19.59
C VAL A 20 13.78 0.29 -21.06
N ILE A 21 12.61 -0.22 -21.45
CA ILE A 21 12.26 -0.50 -22.84
C ILE A 21 11.18 0.48 -23.27
N LYS A 22 11.43 1.24 -24.34
CA LYS A 22 10.44 2.17 -24.90
C LYS A 22 9.79 1.59 -26.15
N VAL A 23 8.47 1.48 -26.14
CA VAL A 23 7.65 1.00 -27.27
C VAL A 23 6.85 2.18 -27.81
N ILE A 24 7.49 3.01 -28.64
CA ILE A 24 6.96 4.29 -29.10
C ILE A 24 6.33 4.16 -30.48
N TRP A 25 7.02 3.54 -31.43
CA TRP A 25 6.64 3.47 -32.83
C TRP A 25 6.23 2.06 -33.23
N GLY A 26 5.11 1.95 -33.97
CA GLY A 26 4.65 0.69 -34.52
C GLY A 26 5.47 0.25 -35.74
N SER A 27 5.32 -0.99 -36.17
CA SER A 27 6.11 -1.62 -37.23
C SER A 27 6.07 -0.88 -38.59
N TYR A 28 5.00 -0.19 -38.91
CA TYR A 28 4.92 0.60 -40.15
C TYR A 28 5.93 1.75 -40.20
N TRP A 29 6.43 2.23 -39.08
CA TRP A 29 7.50 3.21 -39.02
C TRP A 29 8.89 2.65 -39.36
N ASP A 30 9.09 1.34 -39.23
CA ASP A 30 10.41 0.72 -39.39
C ASP A 30 11.01 0.95 -40.78
N GLN A 31 10.20 0.89 -41.82
CA GLN A 31 10.62 1.15 -43.19
C GLN A 31 11.06 2.61 -43.41
N LEU A 32 10.34 3.57 -42.79
CA LEU A 32 10.71 4.99 -42.88
C LEU A 32 12.00 5.26 -42.09
N LEU A 33 12.11 4.69 -40.90
CA LEU A 33 13.31 4.81 -40.07
C LEU A 33 14.55 4.19 -40.77
N ALA A 34 14.39 3.06 -41.46
CA ALA A 34 15.45 2.45 -42.25
C ALA A 34 15.92 3.31 -43.45
N LYS A 35 15.02 4.13 -44.00
CA LYS A 35 15.32 5.08 -45.11
C LYS A 35 15.90 6.40 -44.63
N ASP A 36 15.79 6.72 -43.33
CA ASP A 36 16.30 7.99 -42.77
C ASP A 36 17.81 7.97 -42.58
N LYS A 37 18.55 8.19 -43.67
CA LYS A 37 20.00 8.17 -43.67
C LYS A 37 20.64 9.37 -42.97
N THR A 38 19.92 10.47 -42.85
CA THR A 38 20.38 11.72 -42.24
C THR A 38 20.02 11.87 -40.78
N GLY A 39 19.14 11.02 -40.26
CA GLY A 39 18.58 11.15 -38.92
C GLY A 39 17.52 12.28 -38.79
N LEU A 40 17.10 12.86 -39.91
CA LEU A 40 16.16 13.99 -39.91
C LEU A 40 14.77 13.60 -39.42
N LEU A 41 14.31 12.37 -39.73
CA LEU A 41 13.06 11.84 -39.23
C LEU A 41 13.14 11.66 -37.71
N ILE A 42 14.21 11.10 -37.18
CA ILE A 42 14.43 10.94 -35.73
C ILE A 42 14.49 12.32 -35.07
N LYS A 43 15.18 13.30 -35.67
CA LYS A 43 15.19 14.69 -35.19
C LYS A 43 13.75 15.25 -35.10
N ARG A 44 12.98 15.14 -36.17
CA ARG A 44 11.58 15.60 -36.20
C ARG A 44 10.68 14.92 -35.13
N MET A 45 10.87 13.61 -34.97
CA MET A 45 10.20 12.86 -33.87
C MET A 45 10.60 13.40 -32.50
N GLY A 46 11.85 13.78 -32.31
CA GLY A 46 12.36 14.39 -31.09
C GLY A 46 11.87 15.82 -30.84
N GLU A 47 11.61 16.60 -31.89
CA GLU A 47 11.08 17.97 -31.78
C GLU A 47 9.61 18.03 -31.41
N ALA A 48 8.79 17.09 -31.93
CA ALA A 48 7.36 17.09 -31.69
C ALA A 48 7.00 16.83 -30.24
N VAL A 49 6.14 17.66 -29.67
CA VAL A 49 5.66 17.58 -28.30
C VAL A 49 4.39 16.74 -28.20
N ASP A 50 4.00 16.33 -26.99
CA ASP A 50 2.86 15.44 -26.78
C ASP A 50 1.54 15.99 -27.34
N GLY A 51 1.32 17.31 -27.28
CA GLY A 51 0.15 17.97 -27.86
C GLY A 51 0.09 17.89 -29.39
N GLU A 52 1.25 18.01 -30.10
CA GLU A 52 1.33 17.80 -31.54
C GLU A 52 1.00 16.34 -31.89
N TYR A 53 1.57 15.38 -31.14
CA TYR A 53 1.29 13.95 -31.36
C TYR A 53 -0.19 13.59 -31.19
N GLN A 54 -0.88 14.24 -30.26
CA GLN A 54 -2.33 14.09 -30.11
C GLN A 54 -3.05 14.61 -31.34
N ALA A 55 -2.71 15.82 -31.80
CA ALA A 55 -3.29 16.45 -32.99
C ALA A 55 -3.06 15.63 -34.27
N PHE A 56 -1.86 15.06 -34.45
CA PHE A 56 -1.52 14.23 -35.61
C PHE A 56 -2.45 13.01 -35.73
N LYS A 57 -2.86 12.41 -34.62
CA LYS A 57 -3.77 11.27 -34.69
C LYS A 57 -5.24 11.70 -34.85
N ALA A 58 -5.67 12.75 -34.16
CA ALA A 58 -7.04 13.24 -34.20
C ALA A 58 -7.43 13.83 -35.55
N LYS A 59 -6.50 14.52 -36.24
CA LYS A 59 -6.80 15.28 -37.49
C LYS A 59 -6.53 14.52 -38.79
N GLY A 60 -6.02 13.29 -38.71
CA GLY A 60 -5.89 12.41 -39.86
C GLY A 60 -4.61 12.54 -40.66
N GLY A 61 -4.44 11.68 -41.68
CA GLY A 61 -3.18 11.50 -42.42
C GLY A 61 -2.75 12.74 -43.23
N LYS A 62 -3.69 13.49 -43.84
CA LYS A 62 -3.35 14.74 -44.51
C LYS A 62 -2.71 15.75 -43.56
N TYR A 63 -3.25 15.90 -42.35
CA TYR A 63 -2.70 16.80 -41.37
C TYR A 63 -1.30 16.38 -40.94
N VAL A 64 -1.07 15.06 -40.78
CA VAL A 64 0.28 14.52 -40.47
C VAL A 64 1.26 14.81 -41.60
N ARG A 65 0.84 14.61 -42.87
CA ARG A 65 1.69 14.95 -44.02
C ARG A 65 2.11 16.41 -43.96
N ASP A 66 1.13 17.31 -43.85
CA ASP A 66 1.37 18.75 -43.93
C ASP A 66 2.15 19.30 -42.72
N ASN A 67 1.91 18.81 -41.50
CA ASN A 67 2.41 19.42 -40.28
C ASN A 67 3.53 18.61 -39.59
N PHE A 68 3.62 17.30 -39.79
CA PHE A 68 4.74 16.50 -39.28
C PHE A 68 5.83 16.38 -40.32
N PHE A 69 5.53 15.78 -41.47
CA PHE A 69 6.49 15.59 -42.54
C PHE A 69 6.80 16.91 -43.26
N GLY A 70 5.81 17.76 -43.49
CA GLY A 70 5.91 19.05 -44.18
C GLY A 70 6.78 20.09 -43.46
N LYS A 71 7.21 19.83 -42.23
CA LYS A 71 8.18 20.71 -41.55
C LYS A 71 9.54 20.73 -42.22
N TYR A 72 9.89 19.65 -42.94
CA TYR A 72 11.14 19.51 -43.69
C TYR A 72 10.82 18.94 -45.08
N PRO A 73 11.27 19.60 -46.18
CA PRO A 73 11.03 19.11 -47.54
C PRO A 73 11.49 17.66 -47.76
N GLU A 74 12.63 17.29 -47.21
CA GLU A 74 13.22 15.95 -47.35
C GLU A 74 12.32 14.86 -46.70
N LEU A 75 11.56 15.21 -45.69
CA LEU A 75 10.59 14.28 -45.05
C LEU A 75 9.33 14.14 -45.91
N LEU A 76 8.90 15.16 -46.66
CA LEU A 76 7.83 15.01 -47.64
C LEU A 76 8.22 14.05 -48.76
N ASP A 77 9.48 14.14 -49.25
CA ASP A 77 9.98 13.22 -50.26
C ASP A 77 10.00 11.78 -49.75
N LEU A 78 10.35 11.57 -48.47
CA LEU A 78 10.35 10.25 -47.81
C LEU A 78 8.97 9.57 -47.84
N VAL A 79 7.90 10.34 -47.83
CA VAL A 79 6.52 9.85 -47.80
C VAL A 79 5.76 10.14 -49.10
N SER A 80 6.43 10.57 -50.17
CA SER A 80 5.82 10.96 -51.42
C SER A 80 4.94 9.89 -52.06
N GLN A 81 5.29 8.63 -51.90
CA GLN A 81 4.58 7.47 -52.47
C GLN A 81 3.46 6.92 -51.50
N MET A 82 3.31 7.49 -50.32
CA MET A 82 2.29 7.06 -49.34
C MET A 82 1.03 7.88 -49.53
N THR A 83 -0.13 7.22 -49.47
CA THR A 83 -1.42 7.92 -49.37
C THR A 83 -1.60 8.51 -47.95
N ASP A 84 -2.54 9.43 -47.82
CA ASP A 84 -2.88 9.95 -46.46
C ASP A 84 -3.44 8.85 -45.54
N LYS A 85 -4.10 7.83 -46.13
CA LYS A 85 -4.55 6.65 -45.39
C LYS A 85 -3.36 5.82 -44.87
N ASP A 86 -2.29 5.69 -45.64
CA ASP A 86 -1.09 4.97 -45.24
C ASP A 86 -0.33 5.74 -44.13
N ILE A 87 -0.24 7.06 -44.27
CA ILE A 87 0.34 7.93 -43.23
C ILE A 87 -0.48 7.83 -41.92
N TRP A 88 -1.81 7.75 -41.99
CA TRP A 88 -2.65 7.60 -40.81
C TRP A 88 -2.43 6.24 -40.11
N LYS A 89 -2.07 5.20 -40.85
CA LYS A 89 -1.72 3.87 -40.29
C LYS A 89 -0.40 3.84 -39.53
N LEU A 90 0.45 4.86 -39.66
CA LEU A 90 1.68 5.02 -38.87
C LEU A 90 1.34 5.16 -37.39
N ASN A 91 1.20 4.04 -36.71
CA ASN A 91 0.60 3.96 -35.38
C ASN A 91 1.67 4.01 -34.26
N ARG A 92 1.20 4.10 -33.01
CA ARG A 92 2.04 4.02 -31.82
C ARG A 92 2.37 2.57 -31.51
N GLY A 93 3.60 2.35 -30.97
CA GLY A 93 4.12 1.01 -30.68
C GLY A 93 3.30 0.23 -29.65
N GLY A 94 2.69 0.92 -28.67
CA GLY A 94 1.83 0.29 -27.67
C GLY A 94 0.55 -0.34 -28.23
N HIS A 95 0.21 -0.04 -29.50
CA HIS A 95 -0.90 -0.67 -30.23
C HIS A 95 -0.43 -1.65 -31.32
N ASP A 96 0.87 -1.97 -31.34
CA ASP A 96 1.46 -2.92 -32.26
C ASP A 96 1.75 -4.24 -31.53
N PRO A 97 1.02 -5.33 -31.81
CA PRO A 97 1.19 -6.58 -31.09
C PRO A 97 2.64 -7.14 -31.19
N HIS A 98 3.29 -6.98 -32.34
CA HIS A 98 4.65 -7.47 -32.55
C HIS A 98 5.66 -6.71 -31.69
N LYS A 99 5.54 -5.37 -31.65
CA LYS A 99 6.41 -4.52 -30.83
C LYS A 99 6.19 -4.75 -29.33
N VAL A 100 4.93 -4.92 -28.90
CA VAL A 100 4.60 -5.23 -27.52
C VAL A 100 5.14 -6.60 -27.13
N TYR A 101 4.92 -7.63 -27.96
CA TYR A 101 5.48 -8.95 -27.70
C TYR A 101 7.02 -8.93 -27.60
N ALA A 102 7.68 -8.29 -28.54
CA ALA A 102 9.15 -8.18 -28.52
C ALA A 102 9.67 -7.46 -27.25
N ALA A 103 8.96 -6.43 -26.78
CA ALA A 103 9.30 -5.74 -25.54
C ALA A 103 9.19 -6.66 -24.31
N TYR A 104 8.10 -7.39 -24.19
CA TYR A 104 7.94 -8.38 -23.10
C TYR A 104 8.96 -9.51 -23.21
N TYR A 105 9.21 -10.02 -24.40
CA TYR A 105 10.25 -11.03 -24.60
C TYR A 105 11.62 -10.54 -24.15
N SER A 106 12.01 -9.32 -24.54
CA SER A 106 13.27 -8.71 -24.11
C SER A 106 13.31 -8.47 -22.60
N ALA A 107 12.20 -8.01 -22.01
CA ALA A 107 12.10 -7.82 -20.56
C ALA A 107 12.35 -9.09 -19.78
N MET A 108 11.82 -10.23 -20.26
CA MET A 108 11.99 -11.54 -19.61
C MET A 108 13.42 -12.10 -19.72
N GLN A 109 14.22 -11.61 -20.67
CA GLN A 109 15.65 -11.98 -20.77
C GLN A 109 16.53 -11.18 -19.80
N ASN A 110 16.05 -10.02 -19.33
CA ASN A 110 16.82 -9.19 -18.41
C ASN A 110 16.90 -9.85 -17.02
N LYS A 111 18.09 -9.88 -16.44
CA LYS A 111 18.38 -10.45 -15.13
C LYS A 111 19.01 -9.41 -14.23
N GLY A 112 18.77 -9.51 -12.93
CA GLY A 112 19.41 -8.71 -11.90
C GLY A 112 18.84 -7.31 -11.68
N THR A 113 18.02 -6.79 -12.59
CA THR A 113 17.34 -5.50 -12.42
C THR A 113 15.87 -5.60 -12.87
N PRO A 114 14.95 -4.84 -12.26
CA PRO A 114 13.58 -4.78 -12.75
C PRO A 114 13.52 -4.09 -14.11
N THR A 115 12.52 -4.45 -14.93
CA THR A 115 12.29 -3.85 -16.23
C THR A 115 10.98 -3.07 -16.25
N VAL A 116 11.00 -1.84 -16.73
CA VAL A 116 9.81 -1.07 -17.06
C VAL A 116 9.66 -1.00 -18.59
N ILE A 117 8.45 -1.25 -19.08
CA ILE A 117 8.07 -1.08 -20.49
C ILE A 117 7.23 0.18 -20.61
N LEU A 118 7.76 1.23 -21.23
CA LEU A 118 7.05 2.47 -21.47
C LEU A 118 6.39 2.39 -22.86
N ALA A 119 5.12 1.97 -22.89
CA ALA A 119 4.36 1.79 -24.11
C ALA A 119 3.55 3.05 -24.46
N LYS A 120 3.87 3.69 -25.58
CA LYS A 120 3.10 4.85 -26.07
C LYS A 120 1.83 4.36 -26.75
N THR A 121 0.68 4.80 -26.21
CA THR A 121 -0.65 4.46 -26.69
C THR A 121 -1.43 5.71 -27.10
N ILE A 122 -2.64 5.51 -27.60
CA ILE A 122 -3.58 6.57 -27.99
C ILE A 122 -4.81 6.42 -27.11
N LYS A 123 -5.18 7.48 -26.40
CA LYS A 123 -6.42 7.48 -25.61
C LYS A 123 -7.62 7.28 -26.51
N GLY A 124 -8.53 6.36 -26.15
CA GLY A 124 -9.69 6.03 -26.96
C GLY A 124 -9.36 5.29 -28.26
N TYR A 125 -8.24 4.55 -28.30
CA TYR A 125 -7.86 3.75 -29.47
C TYR A 125 -9.01 2.82 -29.90
N GLY A 126 -9.37 2.90 -31.17
CA GLY A 126 -10.50 2.13 -31.73
C GLY A 126 -11.84 2.86 -31.71
N MET A 127 -12.01 3.92 -30.93
CA MET A 127 -13.30 4.65 -30.83
C MET A 127 -13.60 5.56 -32.05
N GLY A 128 -12.69 5.60 -33.03
CA GLY A 128 -12.89 6.40 -34.23
C GLY A 128 -13.17 7.87 -33.95
N LYS A 129 -14.15 8.44 -34.65
CA LYS A 129 -14.50 9.87 -34.52
C LYS A 129 -15.03 10.26 -33.14
N SER A 130 -15.62 9.32 -32.43
CA SER A 130 -16.27 9.58 -31.12
C SER A 130 -15.30 9.74 -29.97
N GLY A 131 -14.06 9.26 -30.09
CA GLY A 131 -13.14 9.26 -28.93
C GLY A 131 -11.66 9.16 -29.23
N GLU A 132 -11.23 8.75 -30.43
CA GLU A 132 -9.82 8.46 -30.66
C GLU A 132 -8.96 9.71 -30.67
N SER A 133 -8.07 9.83 -29.69
CA SER A 133 -7.11 10.94 -29.51
C SER A 133 -7.74 12.30 -29.20
N ILE A 134 -9.00 12.35 -28.76
CA ILE A 134 -9.68 13.59 -28.39
C ILE A 134 -9.87 13.73 -26.88
N ASN A 135 -9.99 14.97 -26.40
CA ASN A 135 -10.05 15.25 -24.95
C ASN A 135 -11.33 14.75 -24.29
N THR A 136 -12.45 14.73 -25.02
CA THR A 136 -13.76 14.27 -24.53
C THR A 136 -13.83 12.77 -24.26
N THR A 137 -12.85 12.00 -24.71
CA THR A 137 -12.77 10.53 -24.48
C THR A 137 -12.92 10.15 -23.01
N HIS A 138 -12.39 10.96 -22.11
CA HIS A 138 -12.49 10.70 -20.65
C HIS A 138 -13.93 10.75 -20.14
N GLN A 139 -14.78 11.52 -20.78
CA GLN A 139 -16.18 11.69 -20.43
C GLN A 139 -17.12 10.79 -21.22
N GLN A 140 -16.61 10.07 -22.23
CA GLN A 140 -17.40 9.20 -23.09
C GLN A 140 -17.86 7.96 -22.31
N LYS A 141 -19.16 7.90 -22.04
CA LYS A 141 -19.77 6.80 -21.26
C LYS A 141 -20.43 5.73 -22.13
N LYS A 142 -20.85 6.10 -23.35
CA LYS A 142 -21.54 5.20 -24.28
C LYS A 142 -21.05 5.48 -25.70
N LEU A 143 -20.91 4.42 -26.49
CA LEU A 143 -20.68 4.49 -27.94
C LEU A 143 -22.03 4.36 -28.69
N GLY A 144 -22.18 5.06 -29.79
CA GLY A 144 -23.30 4.87 -30.69
C GLY A 144 -23.13 3.59 -31.52
N GLU A 145 -24.21 3.16 -32.21
CA GLU A 145 -24.20 1.97 -33.05
C GLU A 145 -23.14 2.07 -34.16
N GLU A 146 -23.01 3.23 -34.81
CA GLU A 146 -21.98 3.46 -35.83
C GLU A 146 -20.57 3.29 -35.31
N ASP A 147 -20.30 3.73 -34.08
CA ASP A 147 -18.99 3.59 -33.47
C ASP A 147 -18.67 2.13 -33.14
N LEU A 148 -19.68 1.37 -32.69
CA LEU A 148 -19.55 -0.05 -32.40
C LEU A 148 -19.31 -0.86 -33.69
N LEU A 149 -20.02 -0.54 -34.77
CA LEU A 149 -19.80 -1.14 -36.08
C LEU A 149 -18.38 -0.81 -36.59
N TYR A 150 -17.98 0.46 -36.49
CA TYR A 150 -16.60 0.87 -36.84
C TYR A 150 -15.53 0.11 -36.04
N TYR A 151 -15.74 -0.07 -34.73
CA TYR A 151 -14.82 -0.83 -33.87
C TYR A 151 -14.74 -2.29 -34.32
N ARG A 152 -15.89 -2.94 -34.53
CA ARG A 152 -15.99 -4.31 -35.05
C ARG A 152 -15.18 -4.48 -36.34
N ASP A 153 -15.44 -3.60 -37.32
CA ASP A 153 -14.84 -3.70 -38.66
C ASP A 153 -13.32 -3.40 -38.61
N ARG A 154 -12.91 -2.50 -37.76
CA ARG A 154 -11.49 -2.16 -37.61
C ARG A 154 -10.67 -3.28 -36.99
N PHE A 155 -11.25 -4.06 -36.10
CA PHE A 155 -10.58 -5.11 -35.36
C PHE A 155 -11.02 -6.53 -35.83
N ASP A 156 -11.71 -6.62 -36.93
CA ASP A 156 -12.21 -7.87 -37.53
C ASP A 156 -12.93 -8.77 -36.50
N VAL A 157 -13.73 -8.15 -35.60
CA VAL A 157 -14.50 -8.91 -34.62
C VAL A 157 -15.64 -9.64 -35.33
N PRO A 158 -15.74 -10.98 -35.26
CA PRO A 158 -16.69 -11.77 -36.10
C PRO A 158 -18.11 -11.74 -35.51
N LEU A 159 -18.72 -10.56 -35.48
CA LEU A 159 -20.11 -10.35 -35.09
C LEU A 159 -20.91 -9.75 -36.23
N THR A 160 -22.16 -10.16 -36.37
CA THR A 160 -23.12 -9.57 -37.30
C THR A 160 -23.57 -8.19 -36.81
N ASN A 161 -24.12 -7.34 -37.73
CA ASN A 161 -24.65 -6.03 -37.33
C ASN A 161 -25.69 -6.17 -36.22
N LYS A 162 -26.60 -7.14 -36.29
CA LYS A 162 -27.61 -7.39 -35.25
C LYS A 162 -27.01 -7.71 -33.90
N GLN A 163 -25.93 -8.51 -33.85
CA GLN A 163 -25.23 -8.85 -32.62
C GLN A 163 -24.52 -7.64 -32.03
N VAL A 164 -23.91 -6.79 -32.88
CA VAL A 164 -23.31 -5.53 -32.45
C VAL A 164 -24.35 -4.58 -31.87
N SER A 165 -25.48 -4.40 -32.54
CA SER A 165 -26.59 -3.55 -32.07
C SER A 165 -27.16 -4.06 -30.73
N ASN A 166 -27.19 -5.37 -30.52
CA ASN A 166 -27.60 -6.01 -29.25
C ASN A 166 -26.50 -6.02 -28.18
N ILE A 167 -25.32 -5.54 -28.51
CA ILE A 167 -24.14 -5.55 -27.60
C ILE A 167 -23.82 -6.98 -27.11
N GLU A 168 -23.85 -7.94 -28.04
CA GLU A 168 -23.51 -9.34 -27.70
C GLU A 168 -22.00 -9.50 -27.50
N TYR A 169 -21.63 -10.30 -26.50
CA TYR A 169 -20.22 -10.63 -26.25
C TYR A 169 -19.71 -11.67 -27.24
N TYR A 170 -18.57 -11.36 -27.88
CA TYR A 170 -17.84 -12.35 -28.66
C TYR A 170 -16.98 -13.24 -27.73
N LYS A 171 -17.18 -14.53 -27.79
CA LYS A 171 -16.34 -15.53 -27.14
C LYS A 171 -15.75 -16.44 -28.22
N PRO A 172 -14.41 -16.48 -28.39
CA PRO A 172 -13.78 -17.40 -29.34
C PRO A 172 -14.08 -18.86 -29.00
N SER A 173 -14.11 -19.72 -30.03
CA SER A 173 -14.28 -21.15 -29.85
C SER A 173 -13.11 -21.73 -29.05
N GLU A 174 -13.41 -22.65 -28.13
CA GLU A 174 -12.41 -23.39 -27.37
C GLU A 174 -11.42 -24.16 -28.27
N ASN A 175 -11.84 -24.47 -29.50
CA ASN A 175 -11.03 -25.16 -30.49
C ASN A 175 -10.26 -24.26 -31.44
N SER A 176 -10.42 -22.93 -31.31
CA SER A 176 -9.66 -21.99 -32.14
C SER A 176 -8.16 -22.08 -31.87
N PRO A 177 -7.32 -21.81 -32.88
CA PRO A 177 -5.86 -21.84 -32.71
C PRO A 177 -5.37 -20.91 -31.59
N GLU A 178 -5.99 -19.72 -31.47
CA GLU A 178 -5.64 -18.71 -30.50
C GLU A 178 -5.90 -19.18 -29.05
N ILE A 179 -7.05 -19.83 -28.81
CA ILE A 179 -7.39 -20.37 -27.50
C ILE A 179 -6.52 -21.57 -27.14
N LYS A 180 -6.24 -22.45 -28.09
CA LYS A 180 -5.30 -23.55 -27.87
C LYS A 180 -3.92 -23.06 -27.50
N TYR A 181 -3.39 -22.10 -28.26
CA TYR A 181 -2.09 -21.46 -27.96
C TYR A 181 -2.07 -20.82 -26.58
N LEU A 182 -3.11 -20.03 -26.24
CA LEU A 182 -3.25 -19.41 -24.93
C LEU A 182 -3.20 -20.46 -23.79
N LYS A 183 -3.98 -21.53 -23.94
CA LYS A 183 -4.04 -22.62 -22.94
C LYS A 183 -2.70 -23.34 -22.80
N GLU A 184 -2.04 -23.66 -23.91
CA GLU A 184 -0.69 -24.27 -23.88
C GLU A 184 0.32 -23.38 -23.16
N CYS A 185 0.33 -22.09 -23.44
CA CYS A 185 1.19 -21.14 -22.74
C CYS A 185 0.87 -21.08 -21.24
N ARG A 186 -0.42 -21.07 -20.87
CA ARG A 186 -0.83 -21.07 -19.46
C ARG A 186 -0.44 -22.36 -18.73
N ILE A 187 -0.57 -23.51 -19.36
CA ILE A 187 -0.15 -24.80 -18.79
C ILE A 187 1.37 -24.80 -18.52
N LYS A 188 2.18 -24.30 -19.46
CA LYS A 188 3.63 -24.18 -19.28
C LYS A 188 4.02 -23.26 -18.11
N LEU A 189 3.17 -22.30 -17.78
CA LEU A 189 3.34 -21.37 -16.67
C LEU A 189 2.70 -21.86 -15.35
N GLY A 190 2.26 -23.10 -15.27
CA GLY A 190 1.66 -23.68 -14.07
C GLY A 190 0.13 -23.57 -13.98
N GLY A 191 -0.54 -23.21 -15.08
CA GLY A 191 -2.00 -23.11 -15.16
C GLY A 191 -2.53 -21.68 -15.25
N ASN A 192 -3.80 -21.51 -14.96
CA ASN A 192 -4.45 -20.20 -14.96
C ASN A 192 -3.89 -19.29 -13.85
N LEU A 193 -4.19 -17.98 -13.94
CA LEU A 193 -3.87 -17.10 -12.84
C LEU A 193 -4.55 -17.60 -11.56
N PRO A 194 -3.85 -17.62 -10.41
CA PRO A 194 -4.45 -18.04 -9.16
C PRO A 194 -5.71 -17.21 -8.87
N GLU A 195 -6.75 -17.85 -8.38
CA GLU A 195 -7.87 -17.13 -7.79
C GLU A 195 -7.38 -16.42 -6.52
N ARG A 196 -7.77 -15.17 -6.35
CA ARG A 196 -7.55 -14.47 -5.09
C ARG A 196 -8.48 -15.07 -4.04
N SER A 197 -7.92 -15.54 -2.94
CA SER A 197 -8.68 -16.07 -1.83
C SER A 197 -8.80 -15.05 -0.71
N SER A 198 -9.95 -15.00 -0.05
CA SER A 198 -10.12 -14.25 1.20
C SER A 198 -9.70 -15.07 2.43
N PHE A 199 -9.38 -16.34 2.24
CA PHE A 199 -9.04 -17.28 3.30
C PHE A 199 -7.73 -18.01 2.97
N ALA A 200 -6.97 -18.30 4.01
CA ALA A 200 -5.76 -19.09 3.94
C ALA A 200 -5.72 -20.07 5.13
N LYS A 201 -4.65 -20.83 5.26
CA LYS A 201 -4.43 -21.69 6.42
C LYS A 201 -4.46 -20.86 7.72
N VAL A 202 -5.33 -21.25 8.64
CA VAL A 202 -5.49 -20.61 9.94
C VAL A 202 -4.18 -20.63 10.72
N ILE A 203 -3.79 -19.48 11.25
CA ILE A 203 -2.75 -19.37 12.27
C ILE A 203 -3.46 -19.26 13.62
N LYS A 204 -3.25 -20.24 14.49
CA LYS A 204 -3.82 -20.21 15.83
C LYS A 204 -3.19 -19.08 16.64
N THR A 205 -4.02 -18.36 17.36
CA THR A 205 -3.59 -17.33 18.31
C THR A 205 -2.67 -17.97 19.34
N PRO A 206 -1.52 -17.35 19.66
CA PRO A 206 -0.62 -17.85 20.70
C PRO A 206 -1.31 -18.02 22.04
N ALA A 207 -0.79 -18.94 22.82
CA ALA A 207 -1.30 -19.20 24.18
C ALA A 207 -1.26 -17.91 25.02
N ILE A 208 -2.18 -17.83 25.97
CA ILE A 208 -2.35 -16.64 26.84
C ILE A 208 -1.09 -16.31 27.64
N ASP A 209 -0.32 -17.30 28.05
CA ASP A 209 0.90 -17.16 28.86
C ASP A 209 1.98 -16.27 28.21
N ILE A 210 2.00 -16.20 26.88
CA ILE A 210 2.88 -15.27 26.14
C ILE A 210 2.58 -13.80 26.48
N PHE A 211 1.31 -13.50 26.75
CA PHE A 211 0.81 -12.15 27.05
C PHE A 211 0.68 -11.86 28.55
N ASP A 212 0.65 -12.89 29.40
CA ASP A 212 0.37 -12.74 30.84
C ASP A 212 1.37 -11.85 31.57
N LYS A 213 2.65 -11.92 31.21
CA LYS A 213 3.68 -11.04 31.77
C LYS A 213 3.42 -9.54 31.53
N MET A 214 2.68 -9.19 30.47
CA MET A 214 2.29 -7.81 30.16
C MET A 214 1.03 -7.40 30.95
N LYS A 215 0.32 -8.38 31.54
CA LYS A 215 -0.84 -8.16 32.42
C LYS A 215 -0.45 -7.99 33.89
N GLU A 216 0.78 -8.29 34.23
CA GLU A 216 1.33 -8.10 35.58
C GLU A 216 1.79 -6.66 35.81
N SER A 217 1.87 -6.24 37.08
CA SER A 217 2.45 -4.93 37.42
C SER A 217 3.96 -4.94 37.17
N THR A 218 4.49 -3.81 36.72
CA THR A 218 5.95 -3.59 36.65
C THR A 218 6.56 -3.21 38.02
N GLY A 219 5.73 -3.06 39.07
CA GLY A 219 6.18 -2.49 40.35
C GLY A 219 6.68 -1.06 40.13
N ASP A 220 7.82 -0.74 40.73
CA ASP A 220 8.47 0.57 40.57
C ASP A 220 9.29 0.70 39.27
N LYS A 221 9.34 -0.37 38.47
CA LYS A 221 10.11 -0.33 37.22
C LYS A 221 9.33 0.42 36.16
N GLU A 222 9.86 1.54 35.74
CA GLU A 222 9.33 2.34 34.65
C GLU A 222 9.67 1.73 33.29
N MET A 223 8.69 1.74 32.39
CA MET A 223 8.84 1.27 31.01
C MET A 223 7.92 2.07 30.09
N SER A 224 8.30 2.21 28.84
CA SER A 224 7.43 2.75 27.80
C SER A 224 6.54 1.66 27.18
N THR A 225 5.40 2.05 26.61
CA THR A 225 4.56 1.11 25.86
C THR A 225 5.26 0.60 24.61
N THR A 226 6.17 1.37 23.99
CA THR A 226 7.06 0.88 22.92
C THR A 226 7.93 -0.28 23.40
N MET A 227 8.56 -0.17 24.58
CA MET A 227 9.35 -1.26 25.13
C MET A 227 8.51 -2.49 25.54
N ILE A 228 7.28 -2.29 25.96
CA ILE A 228 6.34 -3.39 26.22
C ILE A 228 6.00 -4.11 24.91
N LEU A 229 5.73 -3.37 23.82
CA LEU A 229 5.52 -3.95 22.49
C LEU A 229 6.72 -4.81 22.07
N VAL A 230 7.94 -4.28 22.17
CA VAL A 230 9.17 -5.01 21.78
C VAL A 230 9.33 -6.29 22.60
N ARG A 231 9.05 -6.25 23.91
CA ARG A 231 9.07 -7.45 24.76
C ARG A 231 8.01 -8.46 24.36
N MET A 232 6.81 -8.00 24.05
CA MET A 232 5.71 -8.85 23.57
C MET A 232 6.09 -9.52 22.25
N LEU A 233 6.60 -8.78 21.27
CA LEU A 233 7.10 -9.32 20.01
C LEU A 233 8.24 -10.32 20.24
N THR A 234 9.16 -10.04 21.16
CA THR A 234 10.23 -10.98 21.55
C THR A 234 9.67 -12.29 22.11
N ASN A 235 8.59 -12.23 22.89
CA ASN A 235 7.94 -13.43 23.40
C ASN A 235 7.24 -14.21 22.29
N LEU A 236 6.60 -13.51 21.32
CA LEU A 236 5.97 -14.14 20.16
C LEU A 236 6.93 -14.91 19.27
N LEU A 237 8.23 -14.53 19.25
CA LEU A 237 9.27 -15.31 18.56
C LEU A 237 9.49 -16.72 19.16
N ARG A 238 8.91 -17.03 20.33
CA ARG A 238 8.93 -18.38 20.92
C ARG A 238 7.80 -19.27 20.44
N ASP A 239 6.74 -18.70 19.86
CA ASP A 239 5.62 -19.45 19.30
C ASP A 239 5.97 -20.00 17.92
N LYS A 240 5.92 -21.32 17.77
CA LYS A 240 6.32 -22.03 16.54
C LYS A 240 5.43 -21.72 15.32
N ASN A 241 4.20 -21.29 15.55
CA ASN A 241 3.25 -20.98 14.46
C ASN A 241 3.37 -19.52 14.01
N VAL A 242 3.62 -18.62 14.97
CA VAL A 242 3.65 -17.16 14.75
C VAL A 242 5.05 -16.69 14.37
N ALA A 243 6.10 -17.16 15.04
CA ALA A 243 7.47 -16.69 14.83
C ALA A 243 7.93 -16.72 13.37
N PRO A 244 7.70 -17.79 12.57
CA PRO A 244 8.11 -17.81 11.16
C PRO A 244 7.28 -16.89 10.25
N ARG A 245 6.22 -16.28 10.78
CA ARG A 245 5.28 -15.44 10.05
C ARG A 245 5.42 -13.95 10.39
N LEU A 246 6.13 -13.62 11.47
CA LEU A 246 6.36 -12.24 11.88
C LEU A 246 7.28 -11.53 10.88
N VAL A 247 6.82 -10.37 10.41
CA VAL A 247 7.58 -9.50 9.51
C VAL A 247 7.61 -8.09 10.11
N PRO A 248 8.56 -7.81 11.04
CA PRO A 248 8.77 -6.44 11.48
C PRO A 248 9.29 -5.60 10.32
N ILE A 249 8.65 -4.45 10.09
CA ILE A 249 9.02 -3.49 9.05
C ILE A 249 9.34 -2.19 9.76
N ILE A 250 10.53 -1.68 9.54
CA ILE A 250 11.05 -0.49 10.21
C ILE A 250 11.74 0.42 9.18
N PRO A 251 11.81 1.74 9.42
CA PRO A 251 12.81 2.57 8.76
C PRO A 251 14.20 2.10 9.16
N ASP A 252 15.22 2.91 9.20
CA ASP A 252 16.56 2.54 9.65
C ASP A 252 16.79 2.74 11.17
N GLU A 253 15.74 2.96 11.93
CA GLU A 253 15.77 3.44 13.32
C GLU A 253 15.39 2.35 14.34
N ALA A 254 15.71 1.10 14.08
CA ALA A 254 15.40 -0.02 14.98
C ALA A 254 15.87 0.20 16.43
N ARG A 255 17.03 0.83 16.63
CA ARG A 255 17.57 1.14 17.96
C ARG A 255 16.73 2.18 18.70
N THR A 256 16.17 3.17 17.99
CA THR A 256 15.25 4.17 18.57
C THR A 256 13.99 3.53 19.14
N PHE A 257 13.52 2.46 18.50
CA PHE A 257 12.39 1.68 18.99
C PHE A 257 12.77 0.56 19.98
N GLY A 258 14.06 0.40 20.31
CA GLY A 258 14.56 -0.66 21.19
C GLY A 258 14.50 -2.05 20.56
N MET A 259 14.52 -2.14 19.23
CA MET A 259 14.39 -3.38 18.46
C MET A 259 15.72 -4.00 18.04
N GLU A 260 16.87 -3.45 18.44
CA GLU A 260 18.20 -3.96 18.09
C GLU A 260 18.40 -5.43 18.46
N GLY A 261 17.70 -5.91 19.48
CA GLY A 261 17.72 -7.31 19.86
C GLY A 261 17.15 -8.28 18.81
N PHE A 262 16.42 -7.77 17.81
CA PHE A 262 15.90 -8.57 16.69
C PHE A 262 16.99 -8.87 15.67
N PHE A 263 18.01 -8.05 15.53
CA PHE A 263 19.10 -8.25 14.57
C PHE A 263 19.77 -9.62 14.76
N GLN A 264 20.06 -10.00 16.00
CA GLN A 264 20.67 -11.29 16.29
C GLN A 264 19.69 -12.46 16.29
N LYS A 265 18.40 -12.22 16.60
CA LYS A 265 17.39 -13.28 16.71
C LYS A 265 16.82 -13.73 15.38
N ILE A 266 16.47 -12.78 14.52
CA ILE A 266 15.79 -13.06 13.26
C ILE A 266 16.42 -12.37 12.05
N GLY A 267 17.44 -11.54 12.26
CA GLY A 267 18.20 -10.87 11.20
C GLY A 267 17.42 -9.83 10.40
N ILE A 268 18.16 -8.91 9.80
CA ILE A 268 17.66 -7.99 8.80
C ILE A 268 17.72 -8.69 7.44
N TYR A 269 16.66 -8.63 6.66
CA TYR A 269 16.64 -9.26 5.33
C TYR A 269 17.57 -8.52 4.37
N ALA A 270 18.50 -9.24 3.79
CA ALA A 270 19.33 -8.79 2.69
C ALA A 270 19.49 -9.92 1.67
N HIS A 271 19.03 -9.71 0.44
CA HIS A 271 18.96 -10.77 -0.59
C HIS A 271 20.34 -11.36 -0.98
N GLU A 272 21.42 -10.63 -0.73
CA GLU A 272 22.81 -11.07 -0.96
C GLU A 272 23.56 -11.43 0.33
N GLY A 273 22.88 -11.37 1.48
CA GLY A 273 23.51 -11.51 2.80
C GLY A 273 24.41 -10.32 3.16
N GLN A 274 25.12 -10.43 4.28
CA GLN A 274 26.01 -9.38 4.79
C GLN A 274 27.38 -9.46 4.11
N LYS A 275 27.78 -8.37 3.43
CA LYS A 275 29.02 -8.29 2.65
C LYS A 275 30.15 -7.57 3.37
N TYR A 276 29.95 -7.14 4.60
CA TYR A 276 30.89 -6.33 5.38
C TYR A 276 30.84 -6.76 6.86
N GLU A 277 31.84 -6.41 7.62
CA GLU A 277 31.87 -6.52 9.05
C GLU A 277 31.28 -5.25 9.66
N PRO A 278 30.20 -5.34 10.48
CA PRO A 278 29.61 -4.16 11.10
C PRO A 278 30.56 -3.53 12.11
N VAL A 279 30.54 -2.20 12.21
CA VAL A 279 31.39 -1.47 13.17
C VAL A 279 31.06 -1.79 14.63
N ASP A 280 29.90 -2.37 14.89
CA ASP A 280 29.45 -2.80 16.22
C ASP A 280 29.50 -4.33 16.41
N SER A 281 30.31 -5.03 15.60
CA SER A 281 30.43 -6.51 15.62
C SER A 281 30.73 -7.11 16.98
N GLU A 282 31.42 -6.38 17.87
CA GLU A 282 31.71 -6.79 19.23
C GLU A 282 30.55 -6.62 20.22
N GLN A 283 29.47 -5.95 19.82
CA GLN A 283 28.32 -5.72 20.68
C GLN A 283 27.34 -6.90 20.65
N LEU A 284 26.66 -7.17 21.78
CA LEU A 284 25.66 -8.24 21.90
C LEU A 284 24.49 -8.09 20.95
N SER A 285 24.14 -6.87 20.56
CA SER A 285 23.06 -6.52 19.62
C SER A 285 23.63 -5.87 18.37
N SER A 286 24.72 -6.44 17.82
CA SER A 286 25.36 -5.96 16.60
C SER A 286 24.41 -6.06 15.40
N TYR A 287 24.61 -5.18 14.44
CA TYR A 287 23.88 -5.18 13.17
C TYR A 287 24.13 -6.49 12.41
N ARG A 288 23.06 -7.14 11.93
CA ARG A 288 23.18 -8.41 11.23
C ARG A 288 22.19 -8.50 10.07
N GLU A 289 22.73 -8.59 8.87
CA GLU A 289 21.98 -8.88 7.64
C GLU A 289 22.09 -10.37 7.28
N ASP A 290 20.97 -10.93 6.78
CA ASP A 290 20.89 -12.35 6.42
C ASP A 290 19.89 -12.55 5.26
N ILE A 291 20.19 -13.47 4.34
CA ILE A 291 19.27 -13.87 3.26
C ILE A 291 17.96 -14.48 3.78
N LYS A 292 17.94 -14.96 5.02
CA LYS A 292 16.77 -15.47 5.74
C LYS A 292 16.27 -14.50 6.80
N GLY A 293 16.76 -13.27 6.80
CA GLY A 293 16.31 -12.23 7.73
C GLY A 293 14.82 -11.97 7.62
N GLN A 294 14.17 -11.66 8.76
CA GLN A 294 12.73 -11.38 8.80
C GLN A 294 12.42 -9.89 9.01
N VAL A 295 13.39 -9.11 9.51
CA VAL A 295 13.23 -7.66 9.65
C VAL A 295 13.42 -7.01 8.28
N LEU A 296 12.44 -6.25 7.81
CA LEU A 296 12.58 -5.41 6.64
C LEU A 296 12.98 -4.01 7.08
N GLU A 297 14.22 -3.64 6.81
CA GLU A 297 14.76 -2.31 7.08
C GLU A 297 14.72 -1.51 5.77
N GLU A 298 13.63 -0.74 5.60
CA GLU A 298 13.26 -0.13 4.32
C GLU A 298 13.96 1.22 4.05
N GLY A 299 14.67 1.74 5.06
CA GLY A 299 15.14 3.12 5.06
C GLY A 299 14.02 4.12 5.41
N ILE A 300 14.34 5.41 5.42
CA ILE A 300 13.37 6.48 5.72
C ILE A 300 12.48 6.72 4.49
N THR A 301 11.60 5.78 4.21
CA THR A 301 10.61 5.82 3.13
C THR A 301 9.30 5.19 3.57
N GLU A 302 8.38 5.98 4.06
CA GLU A 302 7.09 5.49 4.53
C GLU A 302 6.27 4.84 3.40
N ALA A 303 6.38 5.34 2.18
CA ALA A 303 5.70 4.77 1.01
C ALA A 303 6.24 3.38 0.65
N GLY A 304 7.56 3.18 0.69
CA GLY A 304 8.21 1.87 0.49
C GLY A 304 7.80 0.87 1.57
N ALA A 305 7.96 1.26 2.84
CA ALA A 305 7.61 0.44 3.99
C ALA A 305 6.12 0.04 3.98
N MET A 306 5.22 0.98 3.67
CA MET A 306 3.79 0.69 3.58
C MET A 306 3.45 -0.24 2.41
N SER A 307 4.18 -0.14 1.28
CA SER A 307 4.03 -1.07 0.16
C SER A 307 4.44 -2.49 0.55
N SER A 308 5.56 -2.65 1.26
CA SER A 308 6.02 -3.94 1.80
C SER A 308 5.03 -4.50 2.83
N TRP A 309 4.46 -3.65 3.68
CA TRP A 309 3.44 -4.04 4.65
C TRP A 309 2.16 -4.56 3.96
N ILE A 310 1.69 -3.89 2.90
CA ILE A 310 0.54 -4.33 2.09
C ILE A 310 0.86 -5.67 1.41
N ALA A 311 2.04 -5.79 0.80
CA ALA A 311 2.45 -7.01 0.13
C ALA A 311 2.49 -8.21 1.10
N ALA A 312 3.08 -8.06 2.28
CA ALA A 312 3.10 -9.09 3.31
C ALA A 312 1.69 -9.38 3.85
N GLY A 313 0.89 -8.34 4.11
CA GLY A 313 -0.46 -8.47 4.67
C GLY A 313 -1.50 -9.05 3.70
N THR A 314 -1.21 -9.07 2.39
CA THR A 314 -2.05 -9.70 1.35
C THR A 314 -1.49 -11.01 0.83
N SER A 315 -0.35 -11.47 1.34
CA SER A 315 0.33 -12.70 0.89
C SER A 315 -0.55 -13.95 1.01
N TYR A 316 -1.47 -13.97 1.98
CA TYR A 316 -2.44 -15.05 2.14
C TYR A 316 -3.32 -15.23 0.89
N SER A 317 -3.69 -14.13 0.24
CA SER A 317 -4.56 -14.13 -0.95
C SER A 317 -3.81 -14.51 -2.22
N ASN A 318 -2.54 -14.11 -2.34
CA ASN A 318 -1.74 -14.27 -3.56
C ASN A 318 -0.88 -15.53 -3.56
N HIS A 319 -0.46 -16.00 -2.37
CA HIS A 319 0.53 -17.08 -2.22
C HIS A 319 0.07 -18.18 -1.25
N ASP A 320 -1.16 -18.12 -0.73
CA ASP A 320 -1.68 -19.04 0.31
C ASP A 320 -0.77 -19.12 1.56
N ILE A 321 -0.07 -18.03 1.86
CA ILE A 321 0.84 -17.92 2.99
C ILE A 321 0.49 -16.68 3.79
N SER A 322 -0.12 -16.85 4.97
CA SER A 322 -0.34 -15.72 5.87
C SER A 322 0.96 -15.24 6.48
N MET A 323 1.27 -13.95 6.33
CA MET A 323 2.32 -13.26 7.07
C MET A 323 1.69 -12.29 8.07
N ILE A 324 2.43 -11.95 9.12
CA ILE A 324 2.01 -11.04 10.20
C ILE A 324 2.93 -9.81 10.13
N PRO A 325 2.67 -8.87 9.22
CA PRO A 325 3.48 -7.68 9.13
C PRO A 325 3.16 -6.71 10.26
N ILE A 326 4.21 -6.13 10.83
CA ILE A 326 4.16 -5.15 11.90
C ILE A 326 5.04 -3.98 11.48
N TYR A 327 4.42 -2.92 10.99
CA TYR A 327 5.14 -1.75 10.53
C TYR A 327 5.17 -0.68 11.63
N LEU A 328 6.38 -0.35 12.10
CA LEU A 328 6.62 0.71 13.06
C LEU A 328 7.04 1.99 12.33
N PHE A 329 6.41 3.09 12.68
CA PHE A 329 6.71 4.42 12.14
C PHE A 329 6.43 5.51 13.20
N TYR A 330 6.96 6.68 12.99
CA TYR A 330 6.58 7.82 13.82
C TYR A 330 5.12 8.21 13.57
N SER A 331 4.29 8.16 14.61
CA SER A 331 2.82 8.32 14.50
C SER A 331 2.41 9.61 13.79
N MET A 332 3.18 10.69 13.99
CA MET A 332 2.96 11.98 13.35
C MET A 332 3.04 11.88 11.82
N PHE A 333 3.96 11.07 11.28
CA PHE A 333 4.24 11.06 9.84
C PHE A 333 3.49 9.97 9.07
N GLY A 334 3.07 8.89 9.71
CA GLY A 334 2.50 7.73 9.04
C GLY A 334 1.33 8.06 8.11
N PHE A 335 0.16 8.31 8.66
CA PHE A 335 -1.04 8.59 7.85
C PHE A 335 -0.93 9.88 7.01
N GLN A 336 -0.17 10.86 7.43
CA GLN A 336 0.05 12.06 6.62
C GLN A 336 0.78 11.78 5.32
N ARG A 337 1.71 10.82 5.32
CA ARG A 337 2.53 10.46 4.15
C ARG A 337 1.99 9.26 3.37
N THR A 338 1.22 8.39 4.03
CA THR A 338 0.77 7.11 3.46
C THR A 338 -0.74 6.88 3.57
N GLY A 339 -1.54 7.93 3.71
CA GLY A 339 -3.00 7.81 3.82
C GLY A 339 -3.64 7.05 2.67
N ASP A 340 -3.24 7.35 1.43
CA ASP A 340 -3.72 6.64 0.23
C ASP A 340 -3.37 5.15 0.26
N PHE A 341 -2.17 4.81 0.72
CA PHE A 341 -1.77 3.40 0.90
C PHE A 341 -2.60 2.70 1.97
N ALA A 342 -2.96 3.40 3.05
CA ALA A 342 -3.82 2.85 4.09
C ALA A 342 -5.25 2.58 3.58
N TRP A 343 -5.79 3.44 2.72
CA TRP A 343 -7.03 3.20 1.99
C TRP A 343 -6.91 1.99 1.06
N ALA A 344 -5.84 1.94 0.24
CA ALA A 344 -5.57 0.81 -0.64
C ALA A 344 -5.42 -0.50 0.15
N ALA A 345 -4.80 -0.46 1.33
CA ALA A 345 -4.70 -1.60 2.23
C ALA A 345 -6.08 -2.10 2.69
N GLY A 346 -6.98 -1.17 3.02
CA GLY A 346 -8.36 -1.47 3.34
C GLY A 346 -9.09 -2.19 2.21
N ASP A 347 -9.01 -1.64 1.00
CA ASP A 347 -9.63 -2.21 -0.22
C ASP A 347 -9.04 -3.59 -0.58
N ASN A 348 -7.73 -3.76 -0.39
CA ASN A 348 -7.04 -5.03 -0.65
C ASN A 348 -7.20 -6.07 0.46
N GLN A 349 -7.97 -5.78 1.50
CA GLN A 349 -8.17 -6.68 2.65
C GLN A 349 -6.85 -7.07 3.32
N THR A 350 -5.93 -6.12 3.43
CA THR A 350 -4.61 -6.31 4.07
C THR A 350 -4.80 -6.63 5.55
N ARG A 351 -4.06 -7.59 6.07
CA ARG A 351 -4.02 -7.98 7.48
C ARG A 351 -2.67 -7.67 8.09
N GLY A 352 -2.65 -7.02 9.24
CA GLY A 352 -1.40 -6.66 9.91
C GLY A 352 -1.57 -5.52 10.91
N PHE A 353 -0.45 -5.14 11.50
CA PHE A 353 -0.40 -4.07 12.51
C PHE A 353 0.40 -2.89 11.97
N LEU A 354 -0.18 -1.71 12.08
CA LEU A 354 0.49 -0.43 11.94
C LEU A 354 0.73 0.11 13.34
N ILE A 355 1.97 0.42 13.69
CA ILE A 355 2.35 0.91 15.01
C ILE A 355 2.85 2.35 14.88
N GLY A 356 2.05 3.28 15.36
CA GLY A 356 2.45 4.68 15.49
C GLY A 356 3.31 4.86 16.74
N ALA A 357 4.61 4.67 16.60
CA ALA A 357 5.55 4.80 17.70
C ALA A 357 5.87 6.26 18.01
N THR A 358 6.40 6.53 19.20
CA THR A 358 6.73 7.88 19.69
C THR A 358 5.56 8.87 19.60
N ALA A 359 4.34 8.38 19.88
CA ALA A 359 3.12 9.21 19.86
C ALA A 359 3.12 10.20 21.04
N GLY A 360 4.11 11.10 21.06
CA GLY A 360 4.30 12.06 22.14
C GLY A 360 3.19 13.10 22.16
N ARG A 361 2.60 13.32 23.36
CA ARG A 361 1.60 14.36 23.63
C ARG A 361 1.95 15.14 24.90
N THR A 362 2.44 14.45 25.92
CA THR A 362 2.87 15.05 27.20
C THR A 362 4.37 15.26 27.25
N THR A 363 5.13 14.33 26.66
CA THR A 363 6.58 14.42 26.51
C THR A 363 6.99 14.00 25.10
N LEU A 364 8.02 14.63 24.57
CA LEU A 364 8.60 14.34 23.26
C LEU A 364 10.02 13.75 23.38
N ALA A 365 10.47 13.49 24.61
CA ALA A 365 11.74 12.82 24.91
C ALA A 365 12.94 13.21 24.02
N GLY A 366 12.97 14.48 23.55
CA GLY A 366 14.02 15.02 22.70
C GLY A 366 13.74 15.00 21.19
N GLU A 367 12.68 14.35 20.73
CA GLU A 367 12.35 14.29 19.28
C GLU A 367 11.93 15.64 18.68
N GLY A 368 11.48 16.58 19.52
CA GLY A 368 11.04 17.90 19.09
C GLY A 368 9.56 17.98 18.70
N LEU A 369 9.08 19.21 18.53
CA LEU A 369 7.66 19.52 18.33
C LEU A 369 7.05 18.85 17.08
N GLN A 370 7.84 18.59 16.03
CA GLN A 370 7.41 17.92 14.80
C GLN A 370 6.89 16.48 15.04
N HIS A 371 7.19 15.88 16.18
CA HIS A 371 6.71 14.54 16.55
C HIS A 371 5.45 14.55 17.43
N ALA A 372 4.93 15.75 17.79
CA ALA A 372 3.71 15.86 18.57
C ALA A 372 2.50 15.38 17.74
N ASP A 373 1.94 14.24 18.10
CA ASP A 373 0.80 13.63 17.42
C ASP A 373 -0.51 13.88 18.17
N GLY A 374 -1.44 14.57 17.55
CA GLY A 374 -2.80 14.78 18.07
C GLY A 374 -3.90 14.37 17.09
N HIS A 375 -3.56 13.79 15.92
CA HIS A 375 -4.50 13.64 14.81
C HIS A 375 -4.40 12.29 14.05
N SER A 376 -3.41 11.46 14.27
CA SER A 376 -3.27 10.19 13.54
C SER A 376 -4.47 9.27 13.71
N HIS A 377 -5.08 9.22 14.91
CA HIS A 377 -6.32 8.48 15.16
C HIS A 377 -7.54 9.04 14.42
N ILE A 378 -7.60 10.35 14.19
CA ILE A 378 -8.66 10.98 13.39
C ILE A 378 -8.50 10.52 11.94
N MET A 379 -7.30 10.55 11.41
CA MET A 379 -7.00 10.12 10.04
C MET A 379 -7.27 8.62 9.83
N SER A 380 -6.91 7.77 10.78
CA SER A 380 -7.19 6.34 10.72
C SER A 380 -8.69 6.01 10.83
N SER A 381 -9.46 6.82 11.55
CA SER A 381 -10.88 6.58 11.83
C SER A 381 -11.79 6.64 10.59
N VAL A 382 -11.32 7.26 9.49
CA VAL A 382 -12.08 7.33 8.25
C VAL A 382 -11.98 6.05 7.40
N ILE A 383 -11.03 5.16 7.73
CA ILE A 383 -10.86 3.88 7.02
C ILE A 383 -11.75 2.83 7.70
N PRO A 384 -12.77 2.28 7.01
CA PRO A 384 -13.83 1.49 7.66
C PRO A 384 -13.33 0.25 8.41
N ASN A 385 -12.38 -0.48 7.84
CA ASN A 385 -11.83 -1.72 8.39
C ASN A 385 -10.52 -1.53 9.19
N CYS A 386 -10.11 -0.29 9.47
CA CYS A 386 -9.03 0.00 10.40
C CYS A 386 -9.55 0.03 11.85
N LYS A 387 -8.97 -0.79 12.71
CA LYS A 387 -9.18 -0.81 14.15
C LYS A 387 -8.09 0.03 14.82
N SER A 388 -8.47 1.16 15.43
CA SER A 388 -7.53 2.18 15.88
C SER A 388 -7.55 2.33 17.41
N TYR A 389 -6.40 2.10 18.07
CA TYR A 389 -6.28 2.07 19.53
C TYR A 389 -5.11 2.91 20.03
N ASP A 390 -5.30 3.52 21.22
CA ASP A 390 -4.32 4.34 21.94
C ASP A 390 -4.17 3.87 23.41
N PRO A 391 -3.52 2.72 23.64
CA PRO A 391 -3.38 2.15 24.97
C PRO A 391 -2.45 2.96 25.85
N THR A 392 -2.78 3.05 27.15
CA THR A 392 -1.92 3.64 28.20
C THR A 392 -1.06 2.58 28.85
N PHE A 393 -1.61 1.41 29.16
CA PHE A 393 -0.96 0.40 29.97
C PHE A 393 -0.59 -0.86 29.17
N GLY A 394 0.41 -1.60 29.68
CA GLY A 394 0.91 -2.81 29.03
C GLY A 394 -0.15 -3.89 28.83
N TYR A 395 -1.05 -4.07 29.79
CA TYR A 395 -2.14 -5.03 29.67
C TYR A 395 -3.20 -4.63 28.60
N GLU A 396 -3.43 -3.32 28.41
CA GLU A 396 -4.31 -2.84 27.34
C GLU A 396 -3.71 -3.18 25.97
N LEU A 397 -2.42 -2.85 25.80
CA LEU A 397 -1.68 -3.15 24.56
C LEU A 397 -1.69 -4.67 24.29
N ALA A 398 -1.40 -5.49 25.28
CA ALA A 398 -1.38 -6.95 25.16
C ALA A 398 -2.77 -7.52 24.76
N THR A 399 -3.83 -7.01 25.36
CA THR A 399 -5.21 -7.39 25.06
C THR A 399 -5.57 -7.05 23.63
N ILE A 400 -5.30 -5.81 23.18
CA ILE A 400 -5.59 -5.32 21.81
C ILE A 400 -4.78 -6.12 20.78
N PHE A 401 -3.49 -6.33 21.03
CA PHE A 401 -2.63 -7.04 20.08
C PHE A 401 -3.04 -8.52 19.93
N ARG A 402 -3.38 -9.17 21.06
CA ARG A 402 -3.88 -10.55 21.05
C ARG A 402 -5.21 -10.68 20.29
N ASP A 403 -6.13 -9.74 20.50
CA ASP A 403 -7.40 -9.66 19.76
C ASP A 403 -7.14 -9.51 18.26
N GLY A 404 -6.19 -8.66 17.89
CA GLY A 404 -5.80 -8.47 16.50
C GLY A 404 -5.27 -9.75 15.85
N LEU A 405 -4.41 -10.51 16.54
CA LEU A 405 -3.94 -11.81 16.06
C LEU A 405 -5.11 -12.80 15.89
N TYR A 406 -6.00 -12.86 16.86
CA TYR A 406 -7.16 -13.73 16.83
C TYR A 406 -8.10 -13.40 15.66
N ARG A 407 -8.47 -12.14 15.52
CA ARG A 407 -9.45 -11.71 14.52
C ARG A 407 -8.88 -11.79 13.10
N MET A 408 -7.66 -11.32 12.88
CA MET A 408 -7.07 -11.31 11.53
C MET A 408 -6.60 -12.68 11.05
N TYR A 409 -6.06 -13.53 11.92
CA TYR A 409 -5.37 -14.75 11.49
C TYR A 409 -6.06 -16.05 11.89
N GLU A 410 -6.88 -16.05 12.94
CA GLU A 410 -7.65 -17.21 13.32
C GLU A 410 -9.10 -17.10 12.80
N LYS A 411 -9.77 -15.97 12.99
CA LYS A 411 -11.11 -15.67 12.44
C LYS A 411 -11.08 -15.21 10.99
N GLN A 412 -9.96 -14.71 10.53
CA GLN A 412 -9.73 -14.22 9.17
C GLN A 412 -10.67 -13.07 8.76
N GLU A 413 -10.96 -12.18 9.70
CA GLU A 413 -11.73 -10.97 9.44
C GLU A 413 -10.98 -10.01 8.52
N ASN A 414 -11.72 -9.27 7.70
CA ASN A 414 -11.19 -8.20 6.86
C ASN A 414 -10.99 -6.92 7.68
N ILE A 415 -9.96 -6.90 8.50
CA ILE A 415 -9.57 -5.76 9.33
C ILE A 415 -8.04 -5.69 9.44
N PHE A 416 -7.54 -4.51 9.77
CA PHE A 416 -6.16 -4.30 10.23
C PHE A 416 -6.15 -3.35 11.42
N TYR A 417 -5.04 -3.35 12.17
CA TYR A 417 -4.93 -2.57 13.41
C TYR A 417 -3.96 -1.41 13.23
N TYR A 418 -4.35 -0.25 13.79
CA TYR A 418 -3.47 0.86 14.06
C TYR A 418 -3.39 1.07 15.57
N ILE A 419 -2.18 1.01 16.15
CA ILE A 419 -1.97 1.13 17.59
C ILE A 419 -0.87 2.16 17.82
N THR A 420 -1.13 3.17 18.65
CA THR A 420 -0.08 4.11 19.07
C THR A 420 0.68 3.59 20.28
N THR A 421 1.97 3.82 20.30
CA THR A 421 2.86 3.56 21.44
C THR A 421 3.73 4.78 21.73
N MET A 422 4.23 4.88 22.96
CA MET A 422 4.94 6.06 23.45
C MET A 422 6.30 5.65 24.03
N ASN A 423 7.26 6.57 24.01
CA ASN A 423 8.59 6.37 24.57
C ASN A 423 8.72 6.88 26.03
N GLU A 424 7.72 7.57 26.53
CA GLU A 424 7.70 7.98 27.94
C GLU A 424 7.67 6.76 28.86
N ASN A 425 8.59 6.71 29.83
CA ASN A 425 8.67 5.63 30.80
C ASN A 425 7.81 5.95 32.03
N TYR A 426 7.03 4.97 32.48
CA TYR A 426 6.25 5.02 33.71
C TYR A 426 5.94 3.61 34.23
N PRO A 427 5.57 3.47 35.53
CA PRO A 427 5.13 2.19 36.08
C PRO A 427 3.79 1.75 35.48
N HIS A 428 3.66 0.47 35.20
CA HIS A 428 2.42 -0.11 34.69
C HIS A 428 1.74 -0.93 35.81
N PRO A 429 0.44 -0.67 36.08
CA PRO A 429 -0.32 -1.45 37.04
C PRO A 429 -0.64 -2.84 36.48
N ALA A 430 -0.95 -3.78 37.37
CA ALA A 430 -1.54 -5.05 36.95
C ALA A 430 -2.93 -4.84 36.37
N MET A 431 -3.30 -5.72 35.43
CA MET A 431 -4.65 -5.73 34.87
C MET A 431 -5.70 -5.96 35.98
N PRO A 432 -6.75 -5.15 36.07
CA PRO A 432 -7.83 -5.40 37.02
C PRO A 432 -8.46 -6.78 36.80
N LYS A 433 -8.85 -7.45 37.90
CA LYS A 433 -9.39 -8.82 37.84
C LYS A 433 -10.81 -8.92 37.31
N ASP A 434 -11.50 -7.79 37.11
CA ASP A 434 -12.83 -7.76 36.56
C ASP A 434 -12.83 -8.16 35.09
N LYS A 435 -13.60 -9.16 34.73
CA LYS A 435 -13.71 -9.65 33.34
C LYS A 435 -14.24 -8.60 32.36
N SER A 436 -15.02 -7.62 32.85
CA SER A 436 -15.53 -6.53 32.02
C SER A 436 -14.45 -5.60 31.50
N VAL A 437 -13.27 -5.59 32.11
CA VAL A 437 -12.14 -4.76 31.71
C VAL A 437 -11.59 -5.17 30.34
N GLU A 438 -11.44 -6.48 30.07
CA GLU A 438 -10.97 -6.97 28.78
C GLU A 438 -11.93 -6.57 27.66
N ASP A 439 -13.22 -6.78 27.86
CA ASP A 439 -14.27 -6.35 26.92
C ASP A 439 -14.27 -4.82 26.72
N GLY A 440 -14.13 -4.07 27.81
CA GLY A 440 -14.09 -2.60 27.76
C GLY A 440 -12.87 -2.07 27.01
N ILE A 441 -11.70 -2.69 27.17
CA ILE A 441 -10.49 -2.35 26.41
C ILE A 441 -10.76 -2.50 24.90
N LEU A 442 -11.38 -3.61 24.48
CA LEU A 442 -11.65 -3.90 23.08
C LEU A 442 -12.79 -3.04 22.50
N LYS A 443 -13.77 -2.68 23.32
CA LYS A 443 -14.87 -1.77 22.95
C LYS A 443 -14.47 -0.30 22.93
N GLY A 444 -13.33 0.04 23.52
CA GLY A 444 -12.75 1.37 23.46
C GLY A 444 -12.77 2.17 24.75
N MET A 445 -13.42 1.70 25.83
CA MET A 445 -13.44 2.41 27.12
C MET A 445 -13.81 1.46 28.28
N TYR A 446 -13.15 1.64 29.43
CA TYR A 446 -13.53 0.99 30.68
C TYR A 446 -13.26 1.91 31.88
N LEU A 447 -13.99 1.68 32.98
CA LEU A 447 -13.78 2.39 34.24
C LEU A 447 -12.46 1.93 34.87
N TYR A 448 -11.48 2.83 34.96
CA TYR A 448 -10.17 2.51 35.51
C TYR A 448 -10.13 2.69 37.02
N LYS A 449 -10.58 3.86 37.54
CA LYS A 449 -10.47 4.19 38.97
C LYS A 449 -11.57 5.13 39.40
N GLU A 450 -12.06 4.90 40.62
CA GLU A 450 -13.04 5.76 41.31
C GLU A 450 -12.40 6.52 42.46
N PHE A 451 -12.74 7.79 42.60
CA PHE A 451 -12.41 8.68 43.71
C PHE A 451 -13.73 9.10 44.39
N ASN A 452 -14.13 8.39 45.48
CA ASN A 452 -15.47 8.44 46.10
C ASN A 452 -15.38 8.76 47.59
N ASN A 453 -14.94 9.96 47.98
CA ASN A 453 -14.77 10.33 49.41
C ASN A 453 -15.88 11.24 49.94
N TYR A 454 -16.55 12.00 49.09
CA TYR A 454 -17.40 13.12 49.53
C TYR A 454 -18.87 12.91 49.22
N LYS A 455 -19.25 11.92 48.37
CA LYS A 455 -20.64 11.62 47.97
C LYS A 455 -21.44 12.81 47.42
N LYS A 456 -20.73 13.75 46.76
CA LYS A 456 -21.27 14.93 46.11
C LYS A 456 -21.31 14.73 44.58
N THR A 457 -21.50 15.81 43.86
CA THR A 457 -21.40 15.83 42.40
C THR A 457 -20.11 15.14 41.93
N LYS A 458 -20.25 14.18 41.03
CA LYS A 458 -19.15 13.34 40.52
C LYS A 458 -18.83 13.73 39.11
N ILE A 459 -17.55 14.00 38.83
CA ILE A 459 -17.03 14.36 37.51
C ILE A 459 -16.56 13.09 36.80
N GLN A 460 -16.86 12.98 35.50
CA GLN A 460 -16.32 11.94 34.63
C GLN A 460 -15.07 12.47 33.93
N LEU A 461 -13.92 11.82 34.13
CA LEU A 461 -12.66 12.16 33.51
C LEU A 461 -12.28 11.05 32.53
N LEU A 462 -12.08 11.40 31.27
CA LEU A 462 -11.77 10.49 30.20
C LEU A 462 -10.37 10.79 29.67
N GLY A 463 -9.50 9.77 29.59
CA GLY A 463 -8.14 9.92 29.08
C GLY A 463 -7.74 8.75 28.20
N SER A 464 -6.95 9.04 27.16
CA SER A 464 -6.42 8.09 26.19
C SER A 464 -4.90 8.18 26.16
N GLY A 465 -4.19 7.07 26.02
CA GLY A 465 -2.74 7.06 26.01
C GLY A 465 -2.13 7.78 27.23
N THR A 466 -1.08 8.56 27.03
CA THR A 466 -0.42 9.29 28.15
C THR A 466 -1.35 10.29 28.84
N ILE A 467 -2.39 10.79 28.18
CA ILE A 467 -3.36 11.74 28.78
C ILE A 467 -4.14 11.10 29.93
N LEU A 468 -4.32 9.78 29.97
CA LEU A 468 -4.95 9.13 31.12
C LEU A 468 -4.17 9.39 32.42
N ARG A 469 -2.85 9.49 32.37
CA ARG A 469 -2.01 9.82 33.53
C ARG A 469 -2.29 11.21 34.05
N GLU A 470 -2.49 12.18 33.13
CA GLU A 470 -2.88 13.53 33.49
C GLU A 470 -4.28 13.57 34.10
N MET A 471 -5.21 12.73 33.62
CA MET A 471 -6.55 12.61 34.21
C MET A 471 -6.50 12.01 35.62
N LEU A 472 -5.65 11.05 35.89
CA LEU A 472 -5.42 10.52 37.24
C LEU A 472 -4.89 11.59 38.17
N LYS A 473 -3.93 12.39 37.74
CA LYS A 473 -3.38 13.49 38.53
C LYS A 473 -4.44 14.58 38.78
N ALA A 474 -5.23 14.90 37.78
CA ALA A 474 -6.35 15.84 37.93
C ALA A 474 -7.38 15.33 38.95
N ALA A 475 -7.70 14.02 38.94
CA ALA A 475 -8.63 13.41 39.89
C ALA A 475 -8.10 13.52 41.34
N GLU A 476 -6.80 13.31 41.55
CA GLU A 476 -6.18 13.49 42.87
C GLU A 476 -6.27 14.95 43.36
N ILE A 477 -6.02 15.93 42.50
CA ILE A 477 -6.15 17.35 42.81
C ILE A 477 -7.60 17.71 43.16
N LEU A 478 -8.56 17.30 42.32
CA LEU A 478 -9.98 17.49 42.54
C LEU A 478 -10.43 16.95 43.90
N GLN A 479 -9.99 15.73 44.25
CA GLN A 479 -10.34 15.13 45.52
C GLN A 479 -9.68 15.83 46.69
N ASN A 480 -8.37 16.08 46.65
CA ASN A 480 -7.61 16.56 47.80
C ASN A 480 -7.83 18.06 48.06
N GLU A 481 -7.85 18.89 47.02
CA GLU A 481 -7.93 20.36 47.15
C GLU A 481 -9.38 20.87 47.05
N TYR A 482 -10.17 20.30 46.12
CA TYR A 482 -11.51 20.83 45.83
C TYR A 482 -12.65 20.03 46.42
N LYS A 483 -12.37 18.86 47.05
CA LYS A 483 -13.38 17.96 47.66
C LYS A 483 -14.44 17.49 46.66
N ILE A 484 -14.01 17.26 45.41
CA ILE A 484 -14.88 16.77 44.30
C ILE A 484 -14.53 15.32 44.01
N ASP A 485 -15.55 14.48 43.95
CA ASP A 485 -15.41 13.07 43.53
C ASP A 485 -15.32 12.97 42.00
N SER A 486 -14.64 11.93 41.55
CA SER A 486 -14.49 11.67 40.09
C SER A 486 -14.39 10.18 39.77
N SER A 487 -14.85 9.85 38.56
CA SER A 487 -14.58 8.56 37.92
C SER A 487 -13.59 8.78 36.78
N VAL A 488 -12.50 8.02 36.77
CA VAL A 488 -11.50 8.08 35.71
C VAL A 488 -11.64 6.88 34.78
N TRP A 489 -11.86 7.17 33.52
CA TRP A 489 -12.06 6.19 32.45
C TRP A 489 -10.84 6.13 31.57
N SER A 490 -10.33 4.92 31.33
CA SER A 490 -9.33 4.68 30.26
C SER A 490 -10.06 4.53 28.94
N VAL A 491 -9.80 5.42 28.01
CA VAL A 491 -10.34 5.40 26.66
C VAL A 491 -9.27 4.83 25.74
N THR A 492 -9.37 3.56 25.44
CA THR A 492 -8.44 2.87 24.56
C THR A 492 -8.71 3.12 23.08
N SER A 493 -9.93 3.52 22.72
CA SER A 493 -10.29 3.83 21.32
C SER A 493 -11.52 4.73 21.21
N PHE A 494 -11.33 5.99 20.91
CA PHE A 494 -12.43 6.88 20.49
C PHE A 494 -13.05 6.46 19.14
N SER A 495 -12.27 5.84 18.27
CA SER A 495 -12.73 5.38 16.95
C SER A 495 -13.73 4.24 17.07
N GLU A 496 -13.49 3.25 17.94
CA GLU A 496 -14.42 2.14 18.14
C GLU A 496 -15.69 2.60 18.87
N LEU A 497 -15.56 3.49 19.85
CA LEU A 497 -16.73 4.11 20.51
C LEU A 497 -17.61 4.86 19.50
N ARG A 498 -17.00 5.63 18.59
CA ARG A 498 -17.73 6.31 17.53
C ARG A 498 -18.44 5.34 16.58
N LYS A 499 -17.79 4.25 16.18
CA LYS A 499 -18.37 3.24 15.30
C LYS A 499 -19.59 2.59 15.99
N GLU A 500 -19.46 2.20 17.26
CA GLU A 500 -20.57 1.63 18.03
C GLU A 500 -21.74 2.62 18.14
N ALA A 501 -21.48 3.88 18.43
CA ALA A 501 -22.52 4.92 18.50
C ALA A 501 -23.30 5.04 17.18
N ILE A 502 -22.60 5.05 16.04
CA ILE A 502 -23.22 5.10 14.70
C ILE A 502 -24.06 3.84 14.43
N GLU A 503 -23.59 2.66 14.83
CA GLU A 503 -24.32 1.41 14.66
C GLU A 503 -25.60 1.38 15.51
N VAL A 504 -25.51 1.86 16.76
CA VAL A 504 -26.67 2.00 17.64
C VAL A 504 -27.70 3.00 17.08
N GLU A 505 -27.26 4.14 16.56
CA GLU A 505 -28.15 5.08 15.89
C GLU A 505 -28.88 4.43 14.70
N ARG A 506 -28.15 3.71 13.85
CA ARG A 506 -28.74 3.00 12.70
C ARG A 506 -29.72 1.92 13.12
N TYR A 507 -29.45 1.24 14.23
CA TYR A 507 -30.35 0.22 14.75
C TYR A 507 -31.66 0.82 15.31
N ASN A 508 -31.58 2.03 15.88
CA ASN A 508 -32.73 2.72 16.47
C ASN A 508 -33.59 3.49 15.44
N LEU A 509 -33.08 3.70 14.21
CA LEU A 509 -33.83 4.30 13.09
C LEU A 509 -34.64 3.24 12.33
#